data_ac19fc23aa329a2cb09dcdbd8e784c10
#
_entry.id   ac19fc23aa329a2cb09dcdbd8e784c10
#
_cell.length_a   1.000
_cell.length_b   1.000
_cell.length_c   1.000
_cell.angle_alpha   90.00
_cell.angle_beta   90.00
_cell.angle_gamma   90.00
#
_symmetry.space_group_name_H-M   'P 1'
#
loop_
_entity.id
_entity.type
_entity.pdbx_description
1 polymer ?
#
loop_
_entity_poly.entity_id
_entity_poly.type
_entity_poly.pdbx_seq_one_letter_code
_entity_poly.pdbx_strand_id
1 'polypeptide(L)'
;TILKDASAKAIYGSKAANGVIVIELKKNPSGDLRVTYNGSMEIEAPDLSSYDLCNAAEKLEVEQAFGMFNDPGADFESQRMMIKMYNQRQSAVKSGINTDWISKPLRLGVGNKHSLSVELGDKALQAIVDLSYQNIKGVMKGSDRTNISGAISLLYRHQNFLFRNQLTITSNEAHDSKYGTFDEYTKLNPYYTPYDQYGHLTDNIVPSLDPGNSVTVNAWYEDIEFEANPLYNAQLNTLLQDKYVDITNNFELQWFVMTGLKATARFGLTEQRSRSDEFYPSDHLKFASYSTDRLTEKGSYDLENGEQHSLSGKFDVQYNKNFLSVHDIFVNAGFDLSRKQSSTNLQQAEGFPSDKMTDIIFARQYLKDAKPKGTEETVKDFGYYLSANYSYDNRLNFDATFRQSASSMYGANSRWGKFWSVGGSWNIHNESWMEGSNITQLRLRATTGSTGSQSSAAYNALASYEYFLDKTYGGQLGAQLLNMRNEDLKWQEKVEQNYGFDFNYKNRYSFTFEYYHSITNNAVNPLSLAPSTGFTTVQENVGKVLNRGFDLRAGATVWQQPADRSYLSFSLMISRNKNILKEISEAMRSYN
;
A
#
# COMPACT_ATOMS: atom_id res chain seq x y z
N THR A 1 -10.26 -8.56 15.35
CA THR A 1 -9.23 -9.24 16.18
C THR A 1 -7.90 -9.24 15.45
N ILE A 2 -6.80 -8.95 16.16
CA ILE A 2 -5.43 -9.03 15.64
C ILE A 2 -4.77 -10.27 16.24
N LEU A 3 -4.34 -11.19 15.36
CA LEU A 3 -3.66 -12.42 15.75
C LEU A 3 -2.15 -12.21 15.66
N LYS A 4 -1.46 -12.21 16.80
CA LYS A 4 -0.01 -12.01 16.89
C LYS A 4 0.75 -13.31 17.23
N ASP A 5 0.11 -14.23 17.93
CA ASP A 5 0.72 -15.47 18.45
C ASP A 5 0.93 -16.51 17.34
N ALA A 6 1.96 -17.34 17.50
CA ALA A 6 2.32 -18.37 16.52
C ALA A 6 1.17 -19.36 16.26
N SER A 7 0.45 -19.80 17.32
CA SER A 7 -0.68 -20.73 17.21
C SER A 7 -1.85 -20.16 16.40
N ALA A 8 -2.19 -18.90 16.63
CA ALA A 8 -3.27 -18.23 15.92
C ALA A 8 -2.89 -17.94 14.45
N LYS A 9 -1.62 -17.70 14.16
CA LYS A 9 -1.09 -17.45 12.81
C LYS A 9 -0.93 -18.71 11.97
N ALA A 10 -0.62 -19.85 12.58
CA ALA A 10 -0.29 -21.08 11.86
C ALA A 10 -1.43 -21.58 10.92
N ILE A 11 -2.70 -21.35 11.29
CA ILE A 11 -3.86 -21.67 10.44
C ILE A 11 -3.81 -20.94 9.10
N TYR A 12 -3.28 -19.71 9.10
CA TYR A 12 -3.17 -18.86 7.89
C TYR A 12 -1.85 -19.08 7.14
N GLY A 13 -0.90 -19.83 7.72
CA GLY A 13 0.35 -20.26 7.09
C GLY A 13 1.22 -19.10 6.63
N SER A 14 1.64 -19.13 5.38
CA SER A 14 2.55 -18.16 4.77
C SER A 14 2.00 -16.73 4.66
N LYS A 15 0.69 -16.56 4.73
CA LYS A 15 0.04 -15.24 4.69
C LYS A 15 0.07 -14.53 6.05
N ALA A 16 0.54 -15.21 7.11
CA ALA A 16 0.47 -14.75 8.50
C ALA A 16 1.81 -14.32 9.10
N ALA A 17 2.90 -14.30 8.36
CA ALA A 17 4.25 -13.97 8.87
C ALA A 17 4.30 -12.65 9.67
N ASN A 18 3.56 -11.63 9.23
CA ASN A 18 3.50 -10.30 9.84
C ASN A 18 2.27 -10.09 10.76
N GLY A 19 1.50 -11.16 11.05
CA GLY A 19 0.26 -11.10 11.81
C GLY A 19 -0.98 -11.25 10.92
N VAL A 20 -2.14 -11.43 11.56
CA VAL A 20 -3.43 -11.57 10.87
C VAL A 20 -4.45 -10.65 11.51
N ILE A 21 -5.15 -9.88 10.73
CA ILE A 21 -6.29 -9.08 11.15
C ILE A 21 -7.56 -9.81 10.74
N VAL A 22 -8.32 -10.30 11.72
CA VAL A 22 -9.61 -10.94 11.49
C VAL A 22 -10.72 -9.92 11.69
N ILE A 23 -11.48 -9.65 10.63
CA ILE A 23 -12.63 -8.74 10.66
C ILE A 23 -13.89 -9.59 10.65
N GLU A 24 -14.68 -9.47 11.70
CA GLU A 24 -16.01 -10.07 11.78
C GLU A 24 -17.07 -8.96 11.67
N LEU A 25 -17.98 -9.11 10.74
CA LEU A 25 -19.11 -8.20 10.60
C LEU A 25 -20.13 -8.48 11.70
N LYS A 26 -20.79 -7.42 12.16
CA LYS A 26 -21.90 -7.56 13.11
C LYS A 26 -22.99 -8.42 12.48
N LYS A 27 -23.50 -9.38 13.24
CA LYS A 27 -24.68 -10.16 12.83
C LYS A 27 -25.90 -9.25 12.97
N ASN A 28 -26.70 -9.18 11.92
CA ASN A 28 -27.97 -8.46 12.03
C ASN A 28 -28.95 -9.20 12.92
N PRO A 29 -29.64 -8.51 13.80
CA PRO A 29 -30.82 -9.07 14.42
C PRO A 29 -31.90 -9.33 13.34
N SER A 30 -32.57 -10.48 13.40
CA SER A 30 -33.79 -10.69 12.64
C SER A 30 -34.84 -9.67 13.09
N GLY A 31 -35.45 -8.95 12.17
CA GLY A 31 -36.43 -7.94 12.52
C GLY A 31 -37.06 -7.27 11.31
N ASP A 32 -37.86 -6.24 11.59
CA ASP A 32 -38.53 -5.44 10.59
C ASP A 32 -37.58 -4.68 9.68
N LEU A 33 -38.07 -4.22 8.55
CA LEU A 33 -37.34 -3.35 7.63
C LEU A 33 -36.68 -2.20 8.37
N ARG A 34 -35.33 -2.14 8.26
CA ARG A 34 -34.54 -1.01 8.80
C ARG A 34 -33.83 -0.30 7.67
N VAL A 35 -34.03 0.99 7.59
CA VAL A 35 -33.33 1.86 6.66
C VAL A 35 -32.44 2.80 7.47
N THR A 36 -31.17 2.81 7.14
CA THR A 36 -30.17 3.67 7.80
C THR A 36 -29.49 4.52 6.74
N TYR A 37 -29.53 5.83 6.93
CA TYR A 37 -28.76 6.77 6.12
C TYR A 37 -27.69 7.43 6.97
N ASN A 38 -26.46 7.51 6.44
CA ASN A 38 -25.37 8.25 7.04
C ASN A 38 -24.82 9.24 6.02
N GLY A 39 -24.75 10.50 6.42
CA GLY A 39 -24.09 11.57 5.67
C GLY A 39 -22.91 12.10 6.47
N SER A 40 -21.77 12.33 5.81
CA SER A 40 -20.63 13.00 6.41
C SER A 40 -20.02 14.01 5.43
N MET A 41 -19.53 15.10 5.99
CA MET A 41 -18.75 16.11 5.29
C MET A 41 -17.35 16.14 5.92
N GLU A 42 -16.34 16.18 5.08
CA GLU A 42 -14.93 16.24 5.45
C GLU A 42 -14.35 17.53 4.90
N ILE A 43 -13.61 18.25 5.72
CA ILE A 43 -12.91 19.48 5.31
C ILE A 43 -11.44 19.28 5.65
N GLU A 44 -10.58 19.43 4.66
CA GLU A 44 -9.14 19.32 4.79
C GLU A 44 -8.49 20.67 4.49
N ALA A 45 -7.77 21.22 5.46
CA ALA A 45 -7.03 22.46 5.30
C ALA A 45 -5.51 22.13 5.19
N PRO A 46 -4.80 22.67 4.17
CA PRO A 46 -3.37 22.49 4.10
C PRO A 46 -2.69 23.22 5.27
N ASP A 47 -1.81 22.51 5.98
CA ASP A 47 -0.96 23.12 7.02
C ASP A 47 0.41 23.44 6.44
N LEU A 48 0.67 24.74 6.24
CA LEU A 48 1.92 25.26 5.73
C LEU A 48 2.85 25.79 6.84
N SER A 49 2.47 25.68 8.11
CA SER A 49 3.21 26.24 9.25
C SER A 49 4.61 25.65 9.47
N SER A 50 4.87 24.46 8.91
CA SER A 50 6.18 23.80 8.98
C SER A 50 7.16 24.24 7.88
N TYR A 51 6.71 25.02 6.90
CA TYR A 51 7.54 25.53 5.82
C TYR A 51 8.08 26.92 6.19
N ASP A 52 9.37 26.97 6.57
CA ASP A 52 10.07 28.21 6.88
C ASP A 52 10.90 28.62 5.65
N LEU A 53 10.22 29.21 4.66
CA LEU A 53 10.83 29.64 3.40
C LEU A 53 11.20 31.11 3.46
N CYS A 54 12.34 31.49 2.86
CA CYS A 54 12.76 32.86 2.71
C CYS A 54 11.74 33.67 1.92
N ASN A 55 11.46 34.89 2.35
CA ASN A 55 10.81 35.90 1.52
C ASN A 55 11.77 36.43 0.42
N ALA A 56 11.25 37.23 -0.50
CA ALA A 56 12.03 37.70 -1.66
C ALA A 56 13.29 38.48 -1.27
N ALA A 57 13.24 39.29 -0.21
CA ALA A 57 14.38 40.06 0.25
C ALA A 57 15.43 39.17 0.93
N GLU A 58 14.99 38.29 1.83
CA GLU A 58 15.84 37.30 2.51
C GLU A 58 16.53 36.38 1.52
N LYS A 59 15.79 35.88 0.52
CA LYS A 59 16.35 35.01 -0.52
C LYS A 59 17.46 35.69 -1.30
N LEU A 60 17.25 36.95 -1.71
CA LEU A 60 18.25 37.73 -2.44
C LEU A 60 19.49 38.00 -1.58
N GLU A 61 19.31 38.30 -0.28
CA GLU A 61 20.41 38.52 0.67
C GLU A 61 21.25 37.25 0.85
N VAL A 62 20.59 36.10 1.01
CA VAL A 62 21.26 34.79 1.11
C VAL A 62 22.07 34.48 -0.16
N GLU A 63 21.50 34.69 -1.34
CA GLU A 63 22.17 34.46 -2.62
C GLU A 63 23.39 35.38 -2.78
N GLN A 64 23.26 36.63 -2.37
CA GLN A 64 24.37 37.58 -2.39
C GLN A 64 25.48 37.18 -1.40
N ALA A 65 25.12 36.74 -0.18
CA ALA A 65 26.08 36.31 0.84
C ALA A 65 26.84 35.03 0.41
N PHE A 66 26.22 34.15 -0.34
CA PHE A 66 26.86 32.96 -0.93
C PHE A 66 27.67 33.25 -2.20
N GLY A 67 27.76 34.53 -2.64
CA GLY A 67 28.57 34.93 -3.78
C GLY A 67 27.98 34.57 -5.15
N MET A 68 26.68 34.29 -5.23
CA MET A 68 26.00 33.86 -6.48
C MET A 68 26.16 34.92 -7.61
N PHE A 69 26.35 36.18 -7.27
CA PHE A 69 26.46 37.29 -8.21
C PHE A 69 27.88 37.82 -8.36
N ASN A 70 28.87 37.14 -7.82
CA ASN A 70 30.27 37.54 -7.84
C ASN A 70 31.21 36.34 -7.90
N ASP A 71 31.64 35.99 -9.10
CA ASP A 71 32.68 35.01 -9.33
C ASP A 71 33.96 35.69 -9.82
N PRO A 72 34.99 35.83 -8.96
CA PRO A 72 36.25 36.46 -9.33
C PRO A 72 36.98 35.78 -10.48
N GLY A 73 36.67 34.50 -10.77
CA GLY A 73 37.25 33.72 -11.87
C GLY A 73 36.51 33.84 -13.19
N ALA A 74 35.31 34.45 -13.19
CA ALA A 74 34.50 34.58 -14.37
C ALA A 74 35.03 35.60 -15.37
N ASP A 75 34.78 35.38 -16.65
CA ASP A 75 35.08 36.37 -17.70
C ASP A 75 34.18 37.63 -17.58
N PHE A 76 34.53 38.66 -18.35
CA PHE A 76 33.86 39.96 -18.30
C PHE A 76 32.34 39.84 -18.62
N GLU A 77 31.95 39.05 -19.61
CA GLU A 77 30.56 38.91 -19.99
C GLU A 77 29.77 38.17 -18.91
N SER A 78 30.32 37.14 -18.33
CA SER A 78 29.75 36.41 -17.20
C SER A 78 29.54 37.30 -15.99
N GLN A 79 30.54 38.10 -15.63
CA GLN A 79 30.40 39.07 -14.53
C GLN A 79 29.32 40.12 -14.84
N ARG A 80 29.27 40.63 -16.07
CA ARG A 80 28.23 41.57 -16.50
C ARG A 80 26.82 40.96 -16.37
N MET A 81 26.66 39.73 -16.73
CA MET A 81 25.38 39.01 -16.62
C MET A 81 24.97 38.79 -15.15
N MET A 82 25.90 38.41 -14.28
CA MET A 82 25.62 38.28 -12.84
C MET A 82 25.15 39.60 -12.23
N ILE A 83 25.77 40.72 -12.61
CA ILE A 83 25.35 42.05 -12.15
C ILE A 83 23.96 42.40 -12.67
N LYS A 84 23.66 42.13 -13.94
CA LYS A 84 22.31 42.32 -14.50
C LYS A 84 21.27 41.50 -13.76
N MET A 85 21.54 40.23 -13.50
CA MET A 85 20.67 39.31 -12.77
C MET A 85 20.41 39.84 -11.33
N TYR A 86 21.44 40.25 -10.61
CA TYR A 86 21.28 40.87 -9.30
C TYR A 86 20.38 42.10 -9.34
N ASN A 87 20.66 43.03 -10.27
CA ASN A 87 19.91 44.29 -10.40
C ASN A 87 18.42 44.01 -10.76
N GLN A 88 18.15 43.03 -11.58
CA GLN A 88 16.80 42.62 -11.94
C GLN A 88 16.03 42.06 -10.72
N ARG A 89 16.64 41.13 -9.97
CA ARG A 89 16.05 40.57 -8.74
C ARG A 89 15.87 41.64 -7.66
N GLN A 90 16.86 42.53 -7.51
CA GLN A 90 16.76 43.65 -6.59
C GLN A 90 15.63 44.64 -6.99
N SER A 91 15.46 44.90 -8.27
CA SER A 91 14.33 45.69 -8.79
C SER A 91 12.99 45.06 -8.46
N ALA A 92 12.84 43.73 -8.65
CA ALA A 92 11.65 43.00 -8.30
C ALA A 92 11.34 43.09 -6.80
N VAL A 93 12.33 42.88 -5.93
CA VAL A 93 12.19 43.03 -4.47
C VAL A 93 11.79 44.48 -4.10
N LYS A 94 12.44 45.49 -4.67
CA LYS A 94 12.10 46.90 -4.41
C LYS A 94 10.71 47.29 -4.92
N SER A 95 10.22 46.66 -5.98
CA SER A 95 8.84 46.85 -6.46
C SER A 95 7.78 46.09 -5.65
N GLY A 96 8.19 45.38 -4.60
CA GLY A 96 7.30 44.67 -3.69
C GLY A 96 6.87 43.26 -4.15
N ILE A 97 7.55 42.68 -5.15
CA ILE A 97 7.30 41.30 -5.56
C ILE A 97 7.78 40.38 -4.45
N ASN A 98 6.86 39.62 -3.91
CA ASN A 98 7.09 38.55 -2.92
C ASN A 98 6.01 37.49 -3.11
N THR A 99 6.25 36.55 -4.05
CA THR A 99 5.28 35.55 -4.44
C THR A 99 5.29 34.39 -3.46
N ASP A 100 4.16 34.17 -2.79
CA ASP A 100 3.93 32.96 -1.99
C ASP A 100 3.54 31.80 -2.95
N TRP A 101 4.57 31.12 -3.47
CA TRP A 101 4.39 30.04 -4.43
C TRP A 101 3.66 28.85 -3.86
N ILE A 102 3.92 28.47 -2.60
CA ILE A 102 3.38 27.25 -2.00
C ILE A 102 1.86 27.32 -1.77
N SER A 103 1.30 28.53 -1.66
CA SER A 103 -0.16 28.70 -1.57
C SER A 103 -0.88 28.62 -2.91
N LYS A 104 -0.18 28.83 -4.04
CA LYS A 104 -0.79 28.95 -5.38
C LYS A 104 -1.55 27.70 -5.82
N PRO A 105 -1.02 26.46 -5.67
CA PRO A 105 -1.71 25.26 -6.09
C PRO A 105 -2.76 24.78 -5.09
N LEU A 106 -2.88 25.41 -3.91
CA LEU A 106 -3.67 24.89 -2.80
C LEU A 106 -5.05 25.54 -2.69
N ARG A 107 -5.96 24.78 -2.12
CA ARG A 107 -7.33 25.18 -1.71
C ARG A 107 -7.74 24.40 -0.46
N LEU A 108 -8.86 24.76 0.14
CA LEU A 108 -9.55 23.88 1.08
C LEU A 108 -10.07 22.64 0.32
N GLY A 109 -9.66 21.48 0.77
CA GLY A 109 -10.22 20.20 0.34
C GLY A 109 -11.61 20.00 0.96
N VAL A 110 -12.57 19.52 0.19
CA VAL A 110 -13.92 19.24 0.66
C VAL A 110 -14.36 17.88 0.16
N GLY A 111 -14.71 17.01 1.10
CA GLY A 111 -15.28 15.70 0.84
C GLY A 111 -16.74 15.61 1.31
N ASN A 112 -17.52 14.81 0.62
CA ASN A 112 -18.82 14.38 1.09
C ASN A 112 -18.98 12.87 0.87
N LYS A 113 -19.66 12.22 1.82
CA LYS A 113 -19.99 10.81 1.74
C LYS A 113 -21.43 10.59 2.16
N HIS A 114 -22.15 9.85 1.36
CA HIS A 114 -23.51 9.44 1.58
C HIS A 114 -23.59 7.93 1.52
N SER A 115 -24.15 7.28 2.53
CA SER A 115 -24.38 5.85 2.55
C SER A 115 -25.78 5.52 3.00
N LEU A 116 -26.42 4.61 2.28
CA LEU A 116 -27.73 4.08 2.54
C LEU A 116 -27.61 2.57 2.77
N SER A 117 -28.10 2.11 3.90
CA SER A 117 -28.19 0.68 4.22
C SER A 117 -29.65 0.30 4.44
N VAL A 118 -30.08 -0.73 3.72
CA VAL A 118 -31.42 -1.30 3.85
C VAL A 118 -31.28 -2.73 4.32
N GLU A 119 -31.80 -3.01 5.50
CA GLU A 119 -31.78 -4.32 6.13
C GLU A 119 -33.21 -4.85 6.21
N LEU A 120 -33.41 -6.07 5.77
CA LEU A 120 -34.71 -6.73 5.82
C LEU A 120 -34.53 -8.23 6.05
N GLY A 121 -35.52 -8.86 6.63
CA GLY A 121 -35.56 -10.31 6.72
C GLY A 121 -36.04 -10.84 8.06
N ASP A 122 -36.20 -12.15 8.08
CA ASP A 122 -36.61 -12.93 9.23
C ASP A 122 -35.49 -13.89 9.71
N LYS A 123 -35.86 -14.90 10.50
CA LYS A 123 -34.91 -15.91 11.01
C LYS A 123 -34.36 -16.81 9.90
N ALA A 124 -35.10 -16.97 8.78
CA ALA A 124 -34.74 -17.85 7.69
C ALA A 124 -33.98 -17.12 6.57
N LEU A 125 -34.42 -15.94 6.19
CA LEU A 125 -33.82 -15.12 5.13
C LEU A 125 -33.52 -13.72 5.64
N GLN A 126 -32.28 -13.27 5.47
CA GLN A 126 -31.87 -11.92 5.76
C GLN A 126 -31.15 -11.34 4.54
N ALA A 127 -31.47 -10.12 4.19
CA ALA A 127 -30.83 -9.37 3.12
C ALA A 127 -30.41 -8.00 3.61
N ILE A 128 -29.22 -7.57 3.21
CA ILE A 128 -28.70 -6.23 3.41
C ILE A 128 -28.29 -5.68 2.06
N VAL A 129 -28.72 -4.48 1.77
CA VAL A 129 -28.28 -3.73 0.59
C VAL A 129 -27.65 -2.45 1.08
N ASP A 130 -26.38 -2.28 0.77
CA ASP A 130 -25.60 -1.09 1.08
C ASP A 130 -25.25 -0.36 -0.20
N LEU A 131 -25.51 0.95 -0.24
CA LEU A 131 -25.11 1.85 -1.32
C LEU A 131 -24.28 2.98 -0.71
N SER A 132 -23.17 3.33 -1.34
CA SER A 132 -22.32 4.42 -0.90
C SER A 132 -21.83 5.23 -2.09
N TYR A 133 -21.89 6.54 -1.93
CA TYR A 133 -21.29 7.54 -2.82
C TYR A 133 -20.37 8.42 -2.01
N GLN A 134 -19.15 8.63 -2.50
CA GLN A 134 -18.18 9.53 -1.90
C GLN A 134 -17.52 10.35 -3.00
N ASN A 135 -17.46 11.66 -2.81
CA ASN A 135 -16.70 12.57 -3.66
C ASN A 135 -15.78 13.40 -2.77
N ILE A 136 -14.51 13.45 -3.11
CA ILE A 136 -13.46 14.19 -2.38
C ILE A 136 -12.77 15.10 -3.38
N LYS A 137 -12.76 16.41 -3.09
CA LYS A 137 -11.91 17.39 -3.77
C LYS A 137 -10.69 17.64 -2.88
N GLY A 138 -9.52 17.25 -3.33
CA GLY A 138 -8.28 17.36 -2.56
C GLY A 138 -7.78 18.78 -2.37
N VAL A 139 -6.79 18.96 -1.52
CA VAL A 139 -6.14 20.26 -1.20
C VAL A 139 -5.35 20.83 -2.38
N MET A 140 -4.80 19.99 -3.25
CA MET A 140 -4.24 20.45 -4.52
C MET A 140 -5.38 20.77 -5.49
N LYS A 141 -5.37 21.95 -6.09
CA LYS A 141 -6.36 22.34 -7.11
C LYS A 141 -6.33 21.36 -8.28
N GLY A 142 -7.49 20.97 -8.77
CA GLY A 142 -7.61 20.02 -9.89
C GLY A 142 -7.60 18.54 -9.44
N SER A 143 -7.19 18.20 -8.23
CA SER A 143 -7.30 16.83 -7.73
C SER A 143 -8.69 16.53 -7.18
N ASP A 144 -9.23 15.37 -7.55
CA ASP A 144 -10.49 14.86 -7.01
C ASP A 144 -10.56 13.32 -7.09
N ARG A 145 -11.50 12.77 -6.33
CA ARG A 145 -11.82 11.34 -6.37
C ARG A 145 -13.30 11.12 -6.13
N THR A 146 -13.89 10.31 -6.98
CA THR A 146 -15.27 9.81 -6.83
C THR A 146 -15.24 8.31 -6.62
N ASN A 147 -15.92 7.84 -5.57
CA ASN A 147 -16.07 6.42 -5.26
C ASN A 147 -17.56 6.08 -5.14
N ILE A 148 -18.03 5.11 -5.90
CA ILE A 148 -19.38 4.58 -5.86
C ILE A 148 -19.27 3.09 -5.52
N SER A 149 -19.97 2.66 -4.47
CA SER A 149 -20.01 1.25 -4.13
C SER A 149 -21.42 0.77 -3.81
N GLY A 150 -21.69 -0.47 -4.22
CA GLY A 150 -22.90 -1.20 -3.87
C GLY A 150 -22.51 -2.57 -3.32
N ALA A 151 -23.18 -2.99 -2.24
CA ALA A 151 -23.03 -4.33 -1.70
C ALA A 151 -24.39 -4.96 -1.42
N ILE A 152 -24.50 -6.26 -1.71
CA ILE A 152 -25.66 -7.06 -1.37
C ILE A 152 -25.17 -8.26 -0.56
N SER A 153 -25.68 -8.38 0.66
CA SER A 153 -25.40 -9.53 1.54
C SER A 153 -26.68 -10.31 1.77
N LEU A 154 -26.67 -11.58 1.40
CA LEU A 154 -27.77 -12.50 1.58
C LEU A 154 -27.36 -13.61 2.56
N LEU A 155 -28.21 -13.90 3.52
CA LEU A 155 -28.05 -15.02 4.44
C LEU A 155 -29.36 -15.82 4.44
N TYR A 156 -29.27 -17.08 4.05
CA TYR A 156 -30.41 -18.00 4.02
C TYR A 156 -30.14 -19.22 4.86
N ARG A 157 -31.06 -19.52 5.78
CA ARG A 157 -30.98 -20.69 6.66
C ARG A 157 -32.13 -21.64 6.32
N HIS A 158 -31.77 -22.86 5.99
CA HIS A 158 -32.71 -23.95 5.75
C HIS A 158 -32.27 -25.22 6.46
N GLN A 159 -33.07 -25.69 7.42
CA GLN A 159 -32.73 -26.85 8.24
C GLN A 159 -31.32 -26.79 8.81
N ASN A 160 -30.44 -27.69 8.43
CA ASN A 160 -29.07 -27.83 8.86
C ASN A 160 -28.06 -27.04 7.97
N PHE A 161 -28.56 -26.23 7.02
CA PHE A 161 -27.73 -25.46 6.10
C PHE A 161 -27.85 -23.99 6.34
N LEU A 162 -26.71 -23.28 6.23
CA LEU A 162 -26.63 -21.83 6.18
C LEU A 162 -25.89 -21.42 4.91
N PHE A 163 -26.58 -20.70 4.05
CA PHE A 163 -26.02 -20.10 2.84
C PHE A 163 -25.76 -18.62 3.10
N ARG A 164 -24.60 -18.14 2.73
CA ARG A 164 -24.28 -16.72 2.73
C ARG A 164 -23.67 -16.36 1.38
N ASN A 165 -24.13 -15.26 0.82
CA ASN A 165 -23.52 -14.65 -0.35
C ASN A 165 -23.33 -13.16 -0.09
N GLN A 166 -22.17 -12.63 -0.48
CA GLN A 166 -21.87 -11.21 -0.44
C GLN A 166 -21.27 -10.80 -1.78
N LEU A 167 -22.01 -9.98 -2.49
CA LEU A 167 -21.57 -9.33 -3.72
C LEU A 167 -21.25 -7.87 -3.40
N THR A 168 -20.08 -7.42 -3.81
CA THR A 168 -19.67 -6.00 -3.70
C THR A 168 -19.18 -5.54 -5.08
N ILE A 169 -19.65 -4.38 -5.50
CA ILE A 169 -19.21 -3.71 -6.72
C ILE A 169 -18.73 -2.32 -6.33
N THR A 170 -17.51 -1.97 -6.71
CA THR A 170 -16.92 -0.65 -6.43
C THR A 170 -16.42 -0.05 -7.74
N SER A 171 -16.78 1.19 -8.01
CA SER A 171 -16.23 2.00 -9.09
C SER A 171 -15.51 3.20 -8.49
N ASN A 172 -14.28 3.40 -8.88
CA ASN A 172 -13.47 4.54 -8.46
C ASN A 172 -12.98 5.29 -9.70
N GLU A 173 -13.02 6.62 -9.62
CA GLU A 173 -12.45 7.53 -10.61
C GLU A 173 -11.71 8.63 -9.84
N ALA A 174 -10.44 8.85 -10.18
CA ALA A 174 -9.58 9.83 -9.56
C ALA A 174 -8.91 10.68 -10.64
N HIS A 175 -8.72 11.96 -10.34
CA HIS A 175 -7.91 12.87 -11.15
C HIS A 175 -6.79 13.42 -10.29
N ASP A 176 -5.57 13.36 -10.81
CA ASP A 176 -4.44 14.05 -10.19
C ASP A 176 -4.41 15.53 -10.60
N SER A 177 -3.66 16.30 -9.83
CA SER A 177 -3.59 17.74 -10.01
C SER A 177 -2.82 18.11 -11.28
N LYS A 178 -3.47 18.80 -12.20
CA LYS A 178 -2.81 19.41 -13.35
C LYS A 178 -1.96 20.65 -13.00
N TYR A 179 -1.94 21.05 -11.72
CA TYR A 179 -1.00 22.04 -11.19
C TYR A 179 0.39 21.45 -10.94
N GLY A 180 0.64 20.18 -11.25
CA GLY A 180 1.89 19.48 -10.95
C GLY A 180 2.00 19.02 -9.52
N THR A 181 3.21 18.80 -9.05
CA THR A 181 3.50 18.39 -7.68
C THR A 181 3.73 19.58 -6.75
N PHE A 182 3.40 19.43 -5.47
CA PHE A 182 3.65 20.50 -4.48
C PHE A 182 5.13 20.86 -4.36
N ASP A 183 6.02 19.89 -4.56
CA ASP A 183 7.48 20.06 -4.52
C ASP A 183 7.99 21.05 -5.59
N GLU A 184 7.35 21.13 -6.75
CA GLU A 184 7.70 22.11 -7.79
C GLU A 184 7.58 23.54 -7.27
N TYR A 185 6.53 23.83 -6.51
CA TYR A 185 6.29 25.18 -5.95
C TYR A 185 7.23 25.55 -4.80
N THR A 186 7.72 24.56 -4.04
CA THR A 186 8.65 24.83 -2.92
C THR A 186 10.04 25.27 -3.39
N LYS A 187 10.38 25.01 -4.64
CA LYS A 187 11.69 25.34 -5.25
C LYS A 187 11.72 26.72 -5.91
N LEU A 188 10.54 27.30 -6.20
CA LEU A 188 10.44 28.56 -6.93
C LEU A 188 10.87 29.77 -6.08
N ASN A 189 11.55 30.69 -6.74
CA ASN A 189 12.08 31.88 -6.07
C ASN A 189 10.99 32.95 -5.86
N PRO A 190 10.84 33.52 -4.65
CA PRO A 190 9.75 34.43 -4.32
C PRO A 190 9.84 35.81 -4.98
N TYR A 191 10.98 36.19 -5.54
CA TYR A 191 11.14 37.44 -6.30
C TYR A 191 10.69 37.32 -7.77
N TYR A 192 10.22 36.15 -8.22
CA TYR A 192 9.59 35.95 -9.52
C TYR A 192 8.08 36.02 -9.40
N THR A 193 7.42 36.44 -10.48
CA THR A 193 5.97 36.49 -10.58
C THR A 193 5.49 35.55 -11.68
N PRO A 194 4.34 34.86 -11.50
CA PRO A 194 3.79 34.02 -12.56
C PRO A 194 3.18 34.81 -13.73
N TYR A 195 3.06 36.12 -13.63
CA TYR A 195 2.36 36.96 -14.58
C TYR A 195 3.29 37.99 -15.24
N ASP A 196 3.00 38.31 -16.51
CA ASP A 196 3.58 39.44 -17.20
C ASP A 196 3.03 40.78 -16.67
N GLN A 197 3.52 41.89 -17.23
CA GLN A 197 3.07 43.25 -16.88
C GLN A 197 1.59 43.54 -17.23
N TYR A 198 0.96 42.70 -18.04
CA TYR A 198 -0.45 42.80 -18.44
C TYR A 198 -1.34 41.84 -17.67
N GLY A 199 -0.79 41.03 -16.77
CA GLY A 199 -1.52 40.06 -15.97
C GLY A 199 -1.78 38.73 -16.63
N HIS A 200 -1.12 38.40 -17.75
CA HIS A 200 -1.20 37.09 -18.37
C HIS A 200 -0.17 36.15 -17.76
N LEU A 201 -0.53 34.87 -17.60
CA LEU A 201 0.42 33.85 -17.17
C LEU A 201 1.50 33.64 -18.23
N THR A 202 2.75 33.70 -17.80
CA THR A 202 3.91 33.41 -18.65
C THR A 202 4.29 31.92 -18.56
N ASP A 203 4.89 31.38 -19.57
CA ASP A 203 5.49 30.02 -19.57
C ASP A 203 6.81 29.98 -18.79
N ASN A 204 7.57 31.08 -18.83
CA ASN A 204 8.81 31.28 -18.10
C ASN A 204 8.63 32.39 -17.05
N ILE A 205 8.98 32.08 -15.79
CA ILE A 205 8.91 33.08 -14.70
C ILE A 205 10.17 33.93 -14.54
N VAL A 206 11.27 33.57 -15.23
CA VAL A 206 12.50 34.37 -15.23
C VAL A 206 12.38 35.43 -16.32
N PRO A 207 12.41 36.74 -15.95
CA PRO A 207 12.40 37.79 -16.95
C PRO A 207 13.71 37.79 -17.75
N SER A 208 13.63 38.01 -19.07
CA SER A 208 14.80 38.03 -19.95
C SER A 208 15.80 39.10 -19.50
N LEU A 209 17.07 38.74 -19.44
CA LEU A 209 18.17 39.65 -19.09
C LEU A 209 18.59 40.57 -20.25
N ASP A 210 18.24 40.21 -21.49
CA ASP A 210 18.56 40.97 -22.69
C ASP A 210 17.42 40.87 -23.77
N PRO A 211 16.29 41.62 -23.55
CA PRO A 211 15.19 41.62 -24.49
C PRO A 211 15.64 42.18 -25.84
N GLY A 212 15.82 41.36 -26.86
CA GLY A 212 16.18 41.76 -28.23
C GLY A 212 17.56 41.32 -28.70
N ASN A 213 18.35 40.65 -27.92
CA ASN A 213 19.64 40.11 -28.32
C ASN A 213 19.67 38.59 -28.00
N SER A 214 19.47 37.74 -29.03
CA SER A 214 19.73 36.30 -28.90
C SER A 214 21.26 36.05 -28.92
N VAL A 215 21.96 36.49 -27.88
CA VAL A 215 23.34 36.08 -27.68
C VAL A 215 23.28 34.63 -27.22
N THR A 216 23.94 33.73 -27.95
CA THR A 216 24.27 32.38 -27.50
C THR A 216 25.08 32.45 -26.23
N VAL A 217 24.41 32.45 -25.10
CA VAL A 217 25.04 32.45 -23.77
C VAL A 217 25.57 31.01 -23.58
N ASN A 218 26.79 30.90 -23.03
CA ASN A 218 27.35 29.59 -22.68
C ASN A 218 26.31 28.75 -21.92
N ALA A 219 26.24 27.46 -22.16
CA ALA A 219 25.26 26.49 -21.61
C ALA A 219 25.00 26.62 -20.09
N TRP A 220 25.92 27.26 -19.35
CA TRP A 220 25.80 27.58 -17.92
C TRP A 220 24.73 28.65 -17.63
N TYR A 221 24.39 29.51 -18.57
CA TYR A 221 23.41 30.59 -18.42
C TYR A 221 22.05 30.28 -19.03
N GLU A 222 21.99 29.30 -19.96
CA GLU A 222 20.71 28.83 -20.52
C GLU A 222 19.82 28.22 -19.43
N ASP A 223 20.42 27.53 -18.44
CA ASP A 223 19.72 26.99 -17.27
C ASP A 223 19.23 28.07 -16.28
N ILE A 224 19.77 29.30 -16.34
CA ILE A 224 19.38 30.42 -15.47
C ILE A 224 18.29 31.30 -16.10
N GLU A 225 18.12 31.26 -17.41
CA GLU A 225 17.14 32.09 -18.14
C GLU A 225 15.77 31.46 -18.29
N PHE A 226 15.61 30.18 -17.91
CA PHE A 226 14.33 29.50 -17.98
C PHE A 226 14.01 28.77 -16.69
N GLU A 227 12.92 29.19 -16.05
CA GLU A 227 12.28 28.44 -14.98
C GLU A 227 10.78 28.30 -15.29
N ALA A 228 10.32 27.08 -15.45
CA ALA A 228 8.97 26.77 -15.87
C ALA A 228 7.95 27.30 -14.84
N ASN A 229 6.89 27.93 -15.35
CA ASN A 229 5.76 28.35 -14.56
C ASN A 229 4.75 27.20 -14.39
N PRO A 230 4.66 26.55 -13.23
CA PRO A 230 3.74 25.42 -13.08
C PRO A 230 2.26 25.84 -13.22
N LEU A 231 1.93 27.10 -12.97
CA LEU A 231 0.57 27.62 -13.16
C LEU A 231 0.18 27.72 -14.65
N TYR A 232 1.15 27.85 -15.55
CA TYR A 232 0.89 27.83 -17.00
C TYR A 232 0.35 26.45 -17.42
N ASN A 233 0.98 25.38 -16.94
CA ASN A 233 0.55 24.00 -17.23
C ASN A 233 -0.88 23.71 -16.76
N ALA A 234 -1.32 24.35 -15.67
CA ALA A 234 -2.65 24.16 -15.12
C ALA A 234 -3.80 24.68 -16.02
N GLN A 235 -3.49 25.54 -17.00
CA GLN A 235 -4.46 26.04 -17.98
C GLN A 235 -4.66 25.08 -19.16
N LEU A 236 -3.71 24.16 -19.36
CA LEU A 236 -3.73 23.22 -20.47
C LEU A 236 -4.71 22.06 -20.21
N ASN A 237 -5.12 21.38 -21.28
CA ASN A 237 -5.97 20.19 -21.20
C ASN A 237 -5.15 18.93 -20.86
N THR A 238 -4.32 19.02 -19.81
CA THR A 238 -3.65 17.85 -19.24
C THR A 238 -4.68 16.90 -18.65
N LEU A 239 -4.60 15.61 -18.99
CA LEU A 239 -5.46 14.56 -18.43
C LEU A 239 -4.61 13.61 -17.60
N LEU A 240 -4.90 13.55 -16.31
CA LEU A 240 -4.26 12.65 -15.33
C LEU A 240 -5.40 11.93 -14.61
N GLN A 241 -5.77 10.76 -15.10
CA GLN A 241 -6.98 10.08 -14.64
C GLN A 241 -6.73 8.60 -14.38
N ASP A 242 -7.14 8.14 -13.19
CA ASP A 242 -7.16 6.73 -12.82
C ASP A 242 -8.58 6.26 -12.58
N LYS A 243 -8.94 5.13 -13.18
CA LYS A 243 -10.23 4.48 -13.00
C LYS A 243 -10.06 3.01 -12.67
N TYR A 244 -10.89 2.49 -11.78
CA TYR A 244 -11.05 1.05 -11.66
C TYR A 244 -12.48 0.66 -11.32
N VAL A 245 -12.83 -0.56 -11.71
CA VAL A 245 -14.03 -1.25 -11.28
C VAL A 245 -13.60 -2.57 -10.65
N ASP A 246 -14.06 -2.81 -9.44
CA ASP A 246 -13.85 -4.05 -8.69
C ASP A 246 -15.19 -4.74 -8.45
N ILE A 247 -15.25 -6.03 -8.74
CA ILE A 247 -16.41 -6.91 -8.49
C ILE A 247 -15.92 -8.06 -7.63
N THR A 248 -16.37 -8.12 -6.40
CA THR A 248 -16.05 -9.19 -5.46
C THR A 248 -17.30 -9.95 -5.05
N ASN A 249 -17.31 -11.27 -5.25
CA ASN A 249 -18.38 -12.16 -4.77
C ASN A 249 -17.81 -13.22 -3.85
N ASN A 250 -18.34 -13.31 -2.64
CA ASN A 250 -18.01 -14.31 -1.64
C ASN A 250 -19.23 -15.17 -1.34
N PHE A 251 -19.10 -16.48 -1.52
CA PHE A 251 -20.12 -17.47 -1.20
C PHE A 251 -19.63 -18.37 -0.07
N GLU A 252 -20.50 -18.62 0.92
CA GLU A 252 -20.24 -19.55 2.02
C GLU A 252 -21.44 -20.47 2.20
N LEU A 253 -21.17 -21.77 2.26
CA LEU A 253 -22.11 -22.81 2.66
C LEU A 253 -21.61 -23.44 3.97
N GLN A 254 -22.44 -23.40 5.00
CA GLN A 254 -22.20 -24.15 6.25
C GLN A 254 -23.24 -25.26 6.36
N TRP A 255 -22.77 -26.45 6.66
CA TRP A 255 -23.58 -27.62 6.93
C TRP A 255 -23.36 -28.10 8.37
N PHE A 256 -24.38 -27.97 9.19
CA PHE A 256 -24.44 -28.50 10.56
C PHE A 256 -24.79 -29.97 10.53
N VAL A 257 -23.79 -30.84 10.38
CA VAL A 257 -23.96 -32.29 10.15
C VAL A 257 -24.63 -32.94 11.35
N MET A 258 -24.14 -32.64 12.54
CA MET A 258 -24.69 -33.03 13.85
C MET A 258 -24.20 -32.06 14.94
N THR A 259 -24.74 -32.25 16.15
CA THR A 259 -24.27 -31.43 17.29
C THR A 259 -22.76 -31.53 17.45
N GLY A 260 -22.09 -30.37 17.38
CA GLY A 260 -20.64 -30.26 17.48
C GLY A 260 -19.87 -30.47 16.16
N LEU A 261 -20.50 -31.00 15.07
CA LEU A 261 -19.82 -31.20 13.80
C LEU A 261 -20.40 -30.30 12.72
N LYS A 262 -19.52 -29.44 12.16
CA LYS A 262 -19.87 -28.49 11.10
C LYS A 262 -18.87 -28.59 9.94
N ALA A 263 -19.37 -28.65 8.72
CA ALA A 263 -18.58 -28.49 7.50
C ALA A 263 -18.86 -27.13 6.88
N THR A 264 -17.82 -26.47 6.35
CA THR A 264 -17.94 -25.16 5.71
C THR A 264 -17.20 -25.16 4.38
N ALA A 265 -17.88 -24.74 3.33
CA ALA A 265 -17.29 -24.48 2.02
C ALA A 265 -17.38 -22.97 1.71
N ARG A 266 -16.27 -22.37 1.28
CA ARG A 266 -16.20 -20.97 0.86
C ARG A 266 -15.64 -20.89 -0.54
N PHE A 267 -16.19 -19.96 -1.31
CA PHE A 267 -15.74 -19.65 -2.65
C PHE A 267 -15.73 -18.15 -2.82
N GLY A 268 -14.61 -17.60 -3.32
CA GLY A 268 -14.44 -16.18 -3.57
C GLY A 268 -13.99 -15.93 -5.00
N LEU A 269 -14.62 -14.96 -5.65
CA LEU A 269 -14.27 -14.43 -6.96
C LEU A 269 -14.06 -12.94 -6.83
N THR A 270 -12.94 -12.43 -7.37
CA THR A 270 -12.70 -10.99 -7.52
C THR A 270 -12.24 -10.73 -8.95
N GLU A 271 -12.89 -9.77 -9.60
CA GLU A 271 -12.48 -9.20 -10.88
C GLU A 271 -12.24 -7.71 -10.69
N GLN A 272 -11.08 -7.22 -11.11
CA GLN A 272 -10.76 -5.81 -11.13
C GLN A 272 -10.26 -5.44 -12.52
N ARG A 273 -10.77 -4.33 -13.04
CA ARG A 273 -10.29 -3.69 -14.26
C ARG A 273 -9.89 -2.27 -13.92
N SER A 274 -8.69 -1.89 -14.32
CA SER A 274 -8.16 -0.55 -14.12
C SER A 274 -7.72 0.07 -15.44
N ARG A 275 -7.79 1.38 -15.50
CA ARG A 275 -7.29 2.19 -16.59
C ARG A 275 -6.68 3.46 -16.02
N SER A 276 -5.45 3.78 -16.46
CA SER A 276 -4.75 5.01 -16.18
C SER A 276 -4.50 5.73 -17.51
N ASP A 277 -4.90 6.99 -17.56
CA ASP A 277 -4.72 7.90 -18.69
C ASP A 277 -3.87 9.08 -18.23
N GLU A 278 -2.65 9.20 -18.77
CA GLU A 278 -1.74 10.30 -18.49
C GLU A 278 -1.37 11.00 -19.80
N PHE A 279 -2.02 12.15 -20.05
CA PHE A 279 -1.81 12.96 -21.25
C PHE A 279 -1.24 14.32 -20.91
N TYR A 280 -0.13 14.66 -21.57
CA TYR A 280 0.46 15.98 -21.57
C TYR A 280 0.41 16.58 -22.98
N PRO A 281 -0.23 17.74 -23.18
CA PRO A 281 -0.31 18.38 -24.49
C PRO A 281 1.04 18.92 -24.97
N SER A 282 1.18 19.20 -26.25
CA SER A 282 2.42 19.68 -26.87
C SER A 282 2.97 20.97 -26.28
N ASP A 283 2.09 21.81 -25.73
CA ASP A 283 2.46 23.10 -25.14
C ASP A 283 2.83 22.99 -23.65
N HIS A 284 2.78 21.78 -23.07
CA HIS A 284 3.17 21.54 -21.69
C HIS A 284 4.66 21.77 -21.50
N LEU A 285 5.04 22.45 -20.41
CA LEU A 285 6.41 22.91 -20.18
C LEU A 285 7.42 21.76 -19.96
N LYS A 286 6.97 20.54 -19.73
CA LYS A 286 7.88 19.36 -19.75
C LYS A 286 8.58 19.18 -21.13
N PHE A 287 8.04 19.78 -22.21
CA PHE A 287 8.62 19.75 -23.55
C PHE A 287 9.35 21.05 -23.91
N ALA A 288 9.54 21.97 -22.97
CA ALA A 288 10.19 23.27 -23.23
C ALA A 288 11.62 23.12 -23.76
N SER A 289 12.35 22.10 -23.29
CA SER A 289 13.73 21.81 -23.70
C SER A 289 13.85 21.05 -25.03
N TYR A 290 12.73 20.72 -25.70
CA TYR A 290 12.79 19.99 -26.98
C TYR A 290 13.35 20.92 -28.07
N SER A 291 14.42 20.46 -28.73
CA SER A 291 15.06 21.12 -29.85
C SER A 291 14.11 21.20 -31.10
N THR A 292 14.44 22.05 -32.03
CA THR A 292 13.60 22.32 -33.20
C THR A 292 13.33 21.10 -34.08
N ASP A 293 14.23 20.14 -34.12
CA ASP A 293 14.08 18.84 -34.80
C ASP A 293 13.09 17.90 -34.10
N ARG A 294 12.82 18.14 -32.81
CA ARG A 294 11.90 17.35 -32.00
C ARG A 294 10.52 17.97 -31.79
N LEU A 295 10.21 19.09 -32.42
CA LEU A 295 8.91 19.77 -32.27
C LEU A 295 7.71 18.88 -32.60
N THR A 296 7.88 17.93 -33.52
CA THR A 296 6.83 16.96 -33.88
C THR A 296 6.68 15.77 -32.92
N GLU A 297 7.54 15.69 -31.91
CA GLU A 297 7.49 14.68 -30.83
C GLU A 297 6.83 15.24 -29.56
N LYS A 298 6.49 16.56 -29.55
CA LYS A 298 5.85 17.19 -28.40
C LYS A 298 4.44 16.64 -28.16
N GLY A 299 4.07 16.57 -26.89
CA GLY A 299 2.86 15.91 -26.42
C GLY A 299 3.11 14.42 -26.17
N SER A 300 2.67 13.91 -25.02
CA SER A 300 2.81 12.49 -24.66
C SER A 300 1.52 11.94 -24.10
N TYR A 301 1.30 10.65 -24.34
CA TYR A 301 0.18 9.90 -23.78
C TYR A 301 0.66 8.55 -23.28
N ASP A 302 0.48 8.30 -22.01
CA ASP A 302 0.69 7.01 -21.39
C ASP A 302 -0.68 6.41 -21.05
N LEU A 303 -1.00 5.27 -21.68
CA LEU A 303 -2.23 4.51 -21.44
C LEU A 303 -1.87 3.18 -20.80
N GLU A 304 -2.27 2.99 -19.57
CA GLU A 304 -2.15 1.70 -18.89
C GLU A 304 -3.52 1.08 -18.64
N ASN A 305 -3.69 -0.18 -19.08
CA ASN A 305 -4.83 -1.00 -18.74
C ASN A 305 -4.39 -2.17 -17.90
N GLY A 306 -5.10 -2.43 -16.81
CA GLY A 306 -4.85 -3.52 -15.90
C GLY A 306 -6.08 -4.41 -15.72
N GLU A 307 -5.87 -5.72 -15.65
CA GLU A 307 -6.89 -6.70 -15.30
C GLU A 307 -6.37 -7.62 -14.20
N GLN A 308 -7.20 -7.90 -13.20
CA GLN A 308 -6.88 -8.85 -12.16
C GLN A 308 -8.07 -9.78 -11.93
N HIS A 309 -7.81 -11.08 -11.99
CA HIS A 309 -8.77 -12.14 -11.68
C HIS A 309 -8.25 -12.94 -10.48
N SER A 310 -9.05 -13.06 -9.43
CA SER A 310 -8.71 -13.85 -8.26
C SER A 310 -9.82 -14.85 -7.96
N LEU A 311 -9.46 -16.10 -7.86
CA LEU A 311 -10.32 -17.21 -7.49
C LEU A 311 -9.78 -17.84 -6.22
N SER A 312 -10.63 -18.05 -5.23
CA SER A 312 -10.28 -18.72 -3.98
C SER A 312 -11.32 -19.75 -3.58
N GLY A 313 -10.88 -20.87 -3.06
CA GLY A 313 -11.73 -21.92 -2.51
C GLY A 313 -11.18 -22.38 -1.17
N LYS A 314 -12.05 -22.63 -0.20
CA LYS A 314 -11.68 -23.18 1.10
C LYS A 314 -12.76 -24.15 1.56
N PHE A 315 -12.33 -25.30 2.06
CA PHE A 315 -13.18 -26.26 2.72
C PHE A 315 -12.61 -26.62 4.08
N ASP A 316 -13.44 -26.60 5.11
CA ASP A 316 -13.05 -26.99 6.46
C ASP A 316 -14.17 -27.75 7.20
N VAL A 317 -13.74 -28.67 8.04
CA VAL A 317 -14.58 -29.44 8.96
C VAL A 317 -14.15 -29.13 10.38
N GLN A 318 -15.11 -28.75 11.18
CA GLN A 318 -14.91 -28.38 12.58
C GLN A 318 -15.69 -29.33 13.48
N TYR A 319 -15.02 -29.87 14.49
CA TYR A 319 -15.63 -30.68 15.52
C TYR A 319 -15.38 -30.05 16.89
N ASN A 320 -16.45 -29.82 17.63
CA ASN A 320 -16.39 -29.29 18.99
C ASN A 320 -17.23 -30.15 19.91
N LYS A 321 -16.65 -30.62 21.01
CA LYS A 321 -17.37 -31.42 22.01
C LYS A 321 -16.83 -31.18 23.41
N ASN A 322 -17.75 -31.00 24.35
CA ASN A 322 -17.48 -31.04 25.78
C ASN A 322 -17.75 -32.44 26.30
N PHE A 323 -16.80 -33.01 27.03
CA PHE A 323 -16.90 -34.29 27.68
C PHE A 323 -16.83 -34.10 29.21
N LEU A 324 -17.74 -34.76 29.94
CA LEU A 324 -17.77 -34.73 31.39
C LEU A 324 -17.78 -33.31 32.00
N SER A 325 -18.21 -32.32 31.23
CA SER A 325 -18.28 -30.91 31.62
C SER A 325 -16.92 -30.23 31.92
N VAL A 326 -15.80 -30.95 31.86
CA VAL A 326 -14.45 -30.46 32.16
C VAL A 326 -13.46 -30.56 31.01
N HIS A 327 -13.76 -31.37 29.98
CA HIS A 327 -12.90 -31.55 28.83
C HIS A 327 -13.53 -30.94 27.58
N ASP A 328 -12.98 -29.83 27.09
CA ASP A 328 -13.38 -29.22 25.81
C ASP A 328 -12.37 -29.55 24.73
N ILE A 329 -12.84 -30.16 23.66
CA ILE A 329 -12.03 -30.51 22.50
C ILE A 329 -12.59 -29.78 21.28
N PHE A 330 -11.73 -29.05 20.58
CA PHE A 330 -12.02 -28.44 19.28
C PHE A 330 -10.99 -28.90 18.27
N VAL A 331 -11.45 -29.47 17.17
CA VAL A 331 -10.59 -29.88 16.04
C VAL A 331 -11.10 -29.23 14.76
N ASN A 332 -10.19 -28.69 13.96
CA ASN A 332 -10.48 -28.10 12.67
C ASN A 332 -9.50 -28.64 11.64
N ALA A 333 -10.00 -29.24 10.57
CA ALA A 333 -9.22 -29.74 9.44
C ALA A 333 -9.76 -29.15 8.15
N GLY A 334 -8.89 -28.80 7.24
CA GLY A 334 -9.34 -28.22 5.98
C GLY A 334 -8.23 -28.04 4.96
N PHE A 335 -8.65 -27.57 3.77
CA PHE A 335 -7.74 -27.16 2.72
C PHE A 335 -8.22 -25.87 2.07
N ASP A 336 -7.30 -25.14 1.48
CA ASP A 336 -7.56 -23.95 0.69
C ASP A 336 -6.77 -23.98 -0.61
N LEU A 337 -7.34 -23.34 -1.62
CA LEU A 337 -6.70 -23.13 -2.91
C LEU A 337 -6.97 -21.71 -3.38
N SER A 338 -6.02 -21.13 -4.11
CA SER A 338 -6.20 -19.84 -4.75
C SER A 338 -5.46 -19.76 -6.08
N ARG A 339 -6.03 -18.98 -7.00
CA ARG A 339 -5.39 -18.55 -8.23
C ARG A 339 -5.60 -17.05 -8.35
N LYS A 340 -4.50 -16.31 -8.47
CA LYS A 340 -4.51 -14.90 -8.79
C LYS A 340 -3.80 -14.73 -10.12
N GLN A 341 -4.45 -14.07 -11.05
CA GLN A 341 -3.89 -13.70 -12.34
C GLN A 341 -4.01 -12.18 -12.46
N SER A 342 -2.93 -11.51 -12.84
CA SER A 342 -2.93 -10.09 -13.16
C SER A 342 -2.21 -9.86 -14.47
N SER A 343 -2.70 -8.91 -15.25
CA SER A 343 -2.06 -8.45 -16.47
C SER A 343 -2.11 -6.94 -16.54
N THR A 344 -1.05 -6.35 -17.07
CA THR A 344 -0.98 -4.92 -17.38
C THR A 344 -0.53 -4.74 -18.83
N ASN A 345 -1.02 -3.69 -19.46
CA ASN A 345 -0.66 -3.29 -20.81
C ASN A 345 -0.44 -1.78 -20.81
N LEU A 346 0.79 -1.35 -21.08
CA LEU A 346 1.20 0.05 -21.16
C LEU A 346 1.53 0.40 -22.60
N GLN A 347 0.88 1.45 -23.09
CA GLN A 347 1.12 2.06 -24.40
C GLN A 347 1.58 3.49 -24.16
N GLN A 348 2.73 3.85 -24.72
CA GLN A 348 3.33 5.17 -24.61
C GLN A 348 3.42 5.77 -26.00
N ALA A 349 2.85 6.95 -26.19
CA ALA A 349 2.76 7.60 -27.48
C ALA A 349 3.17 9.07 -27.38
N GLU A 350 3.61 9.65 -28.51
CA GLU A 350 4.09 11.02 -28.61
C GLU A 350 3.65 11.70 -29.89
N GLY A 351 3.77 13.03 -29.91
CA GLY A 351 3.47 13.84 -31.09
C GLY A 351 1.98 14.13 -31.23
N PHE A 352 1.44 15.01 -30.39
CA PHE A 352 0.04 15.41 -30.42
C PHE A 352 -0.11 16.79 -31.04
N PRO A 353 -1.01 16.95 -32.06
CA PRO A 353 -1.14 18.19 -32.79
C PRO A 353 -1.88 19.31 -32.05
N SER A 354 -2.58 18.98 -30.95
CA SER A 354 -3.37 19.94 -30.19
C SER A 354 -3.66 19.43 -28.77
N ASP A 355 -3.77 20.35 -27.83
CA ASP A 355 -4.21 20.12 -26.46
C ASP A 355 -5.65 19.59 -26.34
N LYS A 356 -6.47 19.74 -27.38
CA LYS A 356 -7.87 19.26 -27.43
C LYS A 356 -8.00 17.81 -27.87
N MET A 357 -6.93 17.21 -28.34
CA MET A 357 -6.91 15.83 -28.83
C MET A 357 -6.34 14.91 -27.76
N THR A 358 -7.15 14.63 -26.76
CA THR A 358 -6.77 13.92 -25.54
C THR A 358 -7.02 12.40 -25.60
N ASP A 359 -6.85 11.79 -26.75
CA ASP A 359 -6.95 10.33 -26.93
C ASP A 359 -5.72 9.83 -27.69
N ILE A 360 -5.22 8.65 -27.29
CA ILE A 360 -4.01 8.05 -27.84
C ILE A 360 -4.06 7.86 -29.38
N ILE A 361 -5.27 7.75 -29.94
CA ILE A 361 -5.46 7.60 -31.41
C ILE A 361 -4.97 8.81 -32.23
N PHE A 362 -4.81 9.98 -31.57
CA PHE A 362 -4.32 11.20 -32.22
C PHE A 362 -2.80 11.34 -32.17
N ALA A 363 -2.11 10.41 -31.47
CA ALA A 363 -0.65 10.40 -31.43
C ALA A 363 -0.07 10.17 -32.85
N ARG A 364 1.04 10.84 -33.14
CA ARG A 364 1.78 10.64 -34.40
C ARG A 364 2.44 9.25 -34.43
N GLN A 365 2.96 8.78 -33.32
CA GLN A 365 3.72 7.53 -33.18
C GLN A 365 3.78 7.05 -31.75
N TYR A 366 4.21 5.80 -31.54
CA TYR A 366 4.68 5.37 -30.23
C TYR A 366 5.93 6.14 -29.82
N LEU A 367 6.14 6.31 -28.50
CA LEU A 367 7.34 6.94 -27.95
C LEU A 367 8.58 6.33 -28.62
N LYS A 368 9.49 7.20 -29.08
CA LYS A 368 10.71 6.80 -29.79
C LYS A 368 11.47 5.73 -29.01
N ASP A 369 11.92 4.71 -29.72
CA ASP A 369 12.62 3.54 -29.17
C ASP A 369 11.80 2.74 -28.13
N ALA A 370 10.48 2.95 -28.09
CA ALA A 370 9.56 2.20 -27.25
C ALA A 370 8.55 1.39 -28.07
N LYS A 371 8.01 0.38 -27.44
CA LYS A 371 6.89 -0.45 -27.95
C LYS A 371 5.85 -0.60 -26.84
N PRO A 372 4.62 -1.00 -27.15
CA PRO A 372 3.69 -1.45 -26.10
C PRO A 372 4.34 -2.49 -25.21
N LYS A 373 4.21 -2.30 -23.90
CA LYS A 373 4.76 -3.19 -22.86
C LYS A 373 3.61 -3.85 -22.14
N GLY A 374 3.81 -5.06 -21.67
CA GLY A 374 2.82 -5.74 -20.86
C GLY A 374 3.46 -6.76 -19.96
N THR A 375 2.76 -7.05 -18.87
CA THR A 375 3.12 -8.12 -17.94
C THR A 375 1.90 -9.00 -17.72
N GLU A 376 2.14 -10.29 -17.61
CA GLU A 376 1.13 -11.25 -17.16
C GLU A 376 1.72 -12.07 -16.04
N GLU A 377 0.99 -12.15 -14.94
CA GLU A 377 1.44 -12.85 -13.75
C GLU A 377 0.33 -13.80 -13.25
N THR A 378 0.69 -15.05 -13.01
CA THR A 378 -0.22 -16.03 -12.41
C THR A 378 0.43 -16.69 -11.20
N VAL A 379 -0.21 -16.52 -10.04
CA VAL A 379 0.15 -17.19 -8.79
C VAL A 379 -0.93 -18.21 -8.43
N LYS A 380 -0.50 -19.44 -8.10
CA LYS A 380 -1.37 -20.52 -7.63
C LYS A 380 -0.86 -21.02 -6.29
N ASP A 381 -1.76 -21.07 -5.31
CA ASP A 381 -1.47 -21.59 -3.98
C ASP A 381 -2.43 -22.75 -3.65
N PHE A 382 -1.91 -23.69 -2.90
CA PHE A 382 -2.69 -24.77 -2.29
C PHE A 382 -2.16 -25.05 -0.89
N GLY A 383 -3.05 -25.33 0.06
CA GLY A 383 -2.63 -25.70 1.40
C GLY A 383 -3.67 -26.56 2.10
N TYR A 384 -3.19 -27.38 3.03
CA TYR A 384 -4.06 -28.10 3.95
C TYR A 384 -3.53 -27.97 5.38
N TYR A 385 -4.44 -28.07 6.33
CA TYR A 385 -4.13 -27.86 7.74
C TYR A 385 -4.99 -28.72 8.66
N LEU A 386 -4.42 -28.96 9.85
CA LEU A 386 -5.08 -29.57 10.98
C LEU A 386 -4.76 -28.71 12.23
N SER A 387 -5.79 -28.32 12.96
CA SER A 387 -5.65 -27.61 14.23
C SER A 387 -6.49 -28.28 15.30
N ALA A 388 -5.92 -28.44 16.49
CA ALA A 388 -6.58 -28.99 17.64
C ALA A 388 -6.39 -28.08 18.86
N ASN A 389 -7.46 -27.86 19.59
CA ASN A 389 -7.44 -27.16 20.88
C ASN A 389 -8.07 -28.06 21.93
N TYR A 390 -7.47 -28.15 23.08
CA TYR A 390 -7.95 -28.88 24.23
C TYR A 390 -7.92 -28.00 25.48
N SER A 391 -9.04 -27.91 26.16
CA SER A 391 -9.15 -27.23 27.46
C SER A 391 -9.60 -28.21 28.52
N TYR A 392 -8.88 -28.21 29.65
CA TYR A 392 -9.22 -28.95 30.85
C TYR A 392 -9.75 -28.00 31.89
N ASP A 393 -11.05 -28.10 32.19
CA ASP A 393 -11.76 -27.35 33.25
C ASP A 393 -11.53 -25.82 33.20
N ASN A 394 -11.35 -25.27 31.98
CA ASN A 394 -10.94 -23.89 31.76
C ASN A 394 -9.64 -23.47 32.54
N ARG A 395 -8.92 -24.42 33.12
CA ARG A 395 -7.66 -24.19 33.86
C ARG A 395 -6.45 -24.32 32.94
N LEU A 396 -6.34 -25.42 32.24
CA LEU A 396 -5.24 -25.71 31.31
C LEU A 396 -5.75 -25.75 29.89
N ASN A 397 -5.09 -25.02 28.98
CA ASN A 397 -5.40 -25.03 27.57
C ASN A 397 -4.15 -25.40 26.79
N PHE A 398 -4.33 -26.26 25.78
CA PHE A 398 -3.29 -26.67 24.85
C PHE A 398 -3.81 -26.50 23.42
N ASP A 399 -2.96 -26.02 22.54
CA ASP A 399 -3.24 -25.90 21.11
C ASP A 399 -2.08 -26.45 20.28
N ALA A 400 -2.44 -27.08 19.17
CA ALA A 400 -1.49 -27.56 18.19
C ALA A 400 -2.04 -27.34 16.79
N THR A 401 -1.23 -26.86 15.88
CA THR A 401 -1.58 -26.67 14.46
C THR A 401 -0.46 -27.17 13.58
N PHE A 402 -0.83 -27.87 12.53
CA PHE A 402 0.04 -28.25 11.43
C PHE A 402 -0.57 -27.77 10.11
N ARG A 403 0.27 -27.18 9.25
CA ARG A 403 -0.10 -26.74 7.91
C ARG A 403 0.98 -27.10 6.92
N GLN A 404 0.59 -27.59 5.76
CA GLN A 404 1.48 -27.71 4.61
C GLN A 404 0.91 -26.91 3.45
N SER A 405 1.75 -26.05 2.85
CA SER A 405 1.36 -25.15 1.75
C SER A 405 2.30 -25.29 0.58
N ALA A 406 1.75 -25.19 -0.63
CA ALA A 406 2.50 -25.10 -1.87
C ALA A 406 2.18 -23.80 -2.58
N SER A 407 3.17 -23.19 -3.24
CA SER A 407 3.00 -22.00 -4.08
C SER A 407 3.80 -22.11 -5.37
N SER A 408 3.22 -21.59 -6.47
CA SER A 408 3.89 -21.51 -7.76
C SER A 408 5.04 -20.49 -7.80
N MET A 409 5.18 -19.66 -6.77
CA MET A 409 6.23 -18.63 -6.66
C MET A 409 7.61 -19.25 -6.35
N TYR A 410 7.66 -20.48 -5.89
CA TYR A 410 8.88 -21.17 -5.47
C TYR A 410 9.38 -22.18 -6.49
N GLY A 411 10.65 -22.53 -6.38
CA GLY A 411 11.32 -23.48 -7.26
C GLY A 411 10.65 -24.85 -7.27
N ALA A 412 10.80 -25.59 -8.36
CA ALA A 412 10.14 -26.87 -8.58
C ALA A 412 10.42 -27.88 -7.45
N ASN A 413 11.64 -27.87 -6.91
CA ASN A 413 12.09 -28.75 -5.83
C ASN A 413 11.62 -28.31 -4.44
N SER A 414 11.17 -27.05 -4.28
CA SER A 414 10.94 -26.42 -2.97
C SER A 414 9.57 -25.77 -2.82
N ARG A 415 8.58 -26.15 -3.66
CA ARG A 415 7.23 -25.57 -3.66
C ARG A 415 6.48 -25.77 -2.35
N TRP A 416 6.78 -26.85 -1.60
CA TRP A 416 6.08 -27.20 -0.39
C TRP A 416 6.78 -26.71 0.87
N GLY A 417 6.07 -25.88 1.66
CA GLY A 417 6.48 -25.46 2.99
C GLY A 417 5.67 -26.18 4.07
N LYS A 418 6.32 -26.56 5.17
CA LYS A 418 5.71 -27.17 6.35
C LYS A 418 5.76 -26.19 7.50
N PHE A 419 4.60 -25.92 8.09
CA PHE A 419 4.46 -24.96 9.18
C PHE A 419 3.71 -25.61 10.33
N TRP A 420 4.07 -25.27 11.55
CA TRP A 420 3.49 -25.85 12.76
C TRP A 420 3.49 -24.87 13.89
N SER A 421 2.63 -25.10 14.87
CA SER A 421 2.67 -24.40 16.14
C SER A 421 2.15 -25.27 17.26
N VAL A 422 2.69 -25.06 18.46
CA VAL A 422 2.16 -25.61 19.70
C VAL A 422 2.12 -24.50 20.75
N GLY A 423 1.07 -24.53 21.57
CA GLY A 423 0.89 -23.56 22.62
C GLY A 423 0.27 -24.18 23.86
N GLY A 424 0.46 -23.51 24.97
CA GLY A 424 -0.18 -23.84 26.22
C GLY A 424 -0.45 -22.61 27.06
N SER A 425 -1.53 -22.65 27.83
CA SER A 425 -1.81 -21.62 28.80
C SER A 425 -2.40 -22.20 30.09
N TRP A 426 -2.06 -21.58 31.21
CA TRP A 426 -2.56 -21.91 32.52
C TRP A 426 -3.33 -20.74 33.12
N ASN A 427 -4.63 -20.90 33.27
CA ASN A 427 -5.53 -19.97 33.93
C ASN A 427 -5.50 -20.19 35.45
N ILE A 428 -4.50 -19.65 36.10
CA ILE A 428 -4.25 -19.85 37.54
C ILE A 428 -5.42 -19.34 38.39
N HIS A 429 -6.09 -18.30 37.94
CA HIS A 429 -7.26 -17.74 38.63
C HIS A 429 -8.46 -18.70 38.75
N ASN A 430 -8.48 -19.77 37.94
CA ASN A 430 -9.52 -20.82 37.98
C ASN A 430 -9.12 -22.01 38.88
N GLU A 431 -7.97 -21.96 39.54
CA GLU A 431 -7.56 -23.00 40.48
C GLU A 431 -8.36 -22.87 41.78
N SER A 432 -8.69 -24.01 42.42
CA SER A 432 -9.52 -24.06 43.62
C SER A 432 -8.93 -23.24 44.79
N TRP A 433 -7.59 -23.16 44.91
CA TRP A 433 -6.91 -22.36 45.92
C TRP A 433 -6.94 -20.84 45.67
N MET A 434 -7.39 -20.41 44.50
CA MET A 434 -7.60 -19.00 44.13
C MET A 434 -9.06 -18.55 44.32
N GLU A 435 -9.95 -19.47 44.65
CA GLU A 435 -11.37 -19.21 44.84
C GLU A 435 -11.59 -18.16 45.93
N GLY A 436 -12.46 -17.19 45.68
CA GLY A 436 -12.69 -16.06 46.60
C GLY A 436 -11.62 -14.96 46.58
N SER A 437 -10.54 -15.10 45.81
CA SER A 437 -9.56 -14.05 45.66
C SER A 437 -10.13 -12.87 44.87
N ASN A 438 -9.56 -11.68 45.07
CA ASN A 438 -9.90 -10.49 44.26
C ASN A 438 -9.20 -10.48 42.88
N ILE A 439 -8.45 -11.53 42.56
CA ILE A 439 -7.75 -11.68 41.27
C ILE A 439 -8.73 -12.28 40.28
N THR A 440 -9.18 -11.47 39.32
CA THR A 440 -10.18 -11.88 38.32
C THR A 440 -9.56 -12.49 37.06
N GLN A 441 -8.27 -12.30 36.86
CA GLN A 441 -7.49 -12.97 35.83
C GLN A 441 -6.03 -13.11 36.29
N LEU A 442 -5.52 -14.30 36.17
CA LEU A 442 -4.08 -14.61 36.31
C LEU A 442 -3.79 -15.75 35.33
N ARG A 443 -3.14 -15.44 34.23
CA ARG A 443 -2.87 -16.40 33.16
C ARG A 443 -1.42 -16.32 32.69
N LEU A 444 -0.80 -17.47 32.61
CA LEU A 444 0.48 -17.67 31.93
C LEU A 444 0.23 -18.34 30.59
N ARG A 445 0.95 -17.94 29.55
CA ARG A 445 0.87 -18.52 28.21
C ARG A 445 2.24 -18.62 27.56
N ALA A 446 2.46 -19.68 26.83
CA ALA A 446 3.66 -19.88 26.04
C ALA A 446 3.27 -20.54 24.69
N THR A 447 3.79 -20.02 23.60
CA THR A 447 3.59 -20.58 22.27
C THR A 447 4.90 -20.62 21.51
N THR A 448 5.07 -21.64 20.69
CA THR A 448 6.18 -21.73 19.73
C THR A 448 5.68 -22.31 18.41
N GLY A 449 6.28 -21.89 17.31
CA GLY A 449 5.89 -22.39 16.01
C GLY A 449 6.67 -21.80 14.87
N SER A 450 6.44 -22.35 13.68
CA SER A 450 6.99 -21.83 12.43
C SER A 450 5.88 -21.33 11.50
N THR A 451 6.14 -20.22 10.82
CA THR A 451 5.28 -19.66 9.76
C THR A 451 6.12 -19.36 8.53
N GLY A 452 5.53 -19.48 7.33
CA GLY A 452 6.17 -19.09 6.10
C GLY A 452 5.92 -17.63 5.76
N SER A 453 6.76 -17.05 4.89
CA SER A 453 6.52 -15.76 4.25
C SER A 453 6.60 -15.88 2.74
N GLN A 454 5.64 -15.28 2.03
CA GLN A 454 5.64 -15.14 0.58
C GLN A 454 6.23 -13.77 0.25
N SER A 455 7.55 -13.70 0.04
CA SER A 455 8.27 -12.45 -0.28
C SER A 455 8.86 -12.44 -1.70
N SER A 456 8.54 -13.44 -2.52
CA SER A 456 9.05 -13.56 -3.89
C SER A 456 8.02 -13.07 -4.91
N ALA A 457 8.47 -12.54 -6.05
CA ALA A 457 7.61 -12.30 -7.21
C ALA A 457 7.29 -13.62 -7.94
N ALA A 458 6.22 -13.66 -8.72
CA ALA A 458 5.63 -14.86 -9.29
C ALA A 458 6.59 -15.74 -10.09
N TYR A 459 7.55 -15.15 -10.78
CA TYR A 459 8.44 -15.87 -11.71
C TYR A 459 9.92 -15.83 -11.32
N ASN A 460 10.25 -15.43 -10.09
CA ASN A 460 11.65 -15.35 -9.64
C ASN A 460 12.40 -16.70 -9.66
N ALA A 461 11.66 -17.80 -9.58
CA ALA A 461 12.23 -19.14 -9.68
C ALA A 461 12.39 -19.66 -11.12
N LEU A 462 11.86 -18.94 -12.12
CA LEU A 462 11.80 -19.37 -13.51
C LEU A 462 12.76 -18.55 -14.38
N ALA A 463 13.25 -19.15 -15.47
CA ALA A 463 13.89 -18.43 -16.54
C ALA A 463 12.83 -17.66 -17.34
N SER A 464 13.04 -16.35 -17.51
CA SER A 464 12.23 -15.51 -18.40
C SER A 464 13.06 -14.96 -19.54
N TYR A 465 12.39 -14.68 -20.65
CA TYR A 465 13.04 -14.23 -21.89
C TYR A 465 12.41 -12.93 -22.36
N GLU A 466 13.24 -12.09 -22.96
CA GLU A 466 12.80 -10.88 -23.66
C GLU A 466 13.27 -10.92 -25.12
N TYR A 467 12.37 -10.58 -26.05
CA TYR A 467 12.74 -10.43 -27.45
C TYR A 467 13.36 -9.06 -27.70
N PHE A 468 14.46 -9.03 -28.46
CA PHE A 468 15.04 -7.79 -28.94
C PHE A 468 14.09 -7.07 -29.90
N LEU A 469 14.14 -5.74 -29.89
CA LEU A 469 13.36 -4.91 -30.83
C LEU A 469 14.08 -4.70 -32.17
N ASP A 470 15.40 -4.65 -32.12
CA ASP A 470 16.28 -4.12 -33.16
C ASP A 470 17.36 -5.11 -33.61
N LYS A 471 17.49 -6.26 -32.94
CA LYS A 471 18.52 -7.25 -33.24
C LYS A 471 17.91 -8.49 -33.87
N THR A 472 18.31 -8.75 -35.10
CA THR A 472 17.88 -9.92 -35.84
C THR A 472 19.09 -10.79 -36.22
N TYR A 473 18.88 -12.09 -36.28
CA TYR A 473 19.84 -13.06 -36.79
C TYR A 473 19.13 -13.97 -37.81
N GLY A 474 19.63 -14.00 -39.03
CA GLY A 474 19.01 -14.78 -40.10
C GLY A 474 17.56 -14.43 -40.41
N GLY A 475 17.16 -13.14 -40.23
CA GLY A 475 15.79 -12.67 -40.42
C GLY A 475 14.82 -12.96 -39.27
N GLN A 476 15.30 -13.54 -38.16
CA GLN A 476 14.51 -13.81 -36.97
C GLN A 476 14.91 -12.86 -35.82
N LEU A 477 13.93 -12.47 -35.01
CA LEU A 477 14.19 -11.68 -33.80
C LEU A 477 15.00 -12.50 -32.79
N GLY A 478 16.05 -11.89 -32.27
CA GLY A 478 16.81 -12.45 -31.16
C GLY A 478 16.06 -12.35 -29.84
N ALA A 479 16.39 -13.22 -28.91
CA ALA A 479 15.90 -13.17 -27.53
C ALA A 479 17.04 -13.28 -26.54
N GLN A 480 16.92 -12.63 -25.39
CA GLN A 480 17.85 -12.76 -24.28
C GLN A 480 17.15 -13.31 -23.04
N LEU A 481 17.89 -14.04 -22.22
CA LEU A 481 17.45 -14.42 -20.87
C LEU A 481 17.48 -13.18 -19.96
N LEU A 482 16.37 -12.92 -19.27
CA LEU A 482 16.26 -11.84 -18.28
C LEU A 482 16.63 -12.31 -16.88
N ASN A 483 16.18 -13.51 -16.50
CA ASN A 483 16.38 -14.06 -15.16
C ASN A 483 17.02 -15.44 -15.22
N MET A 484 17.94 -15.68 -14.30
CA MET A 484 18.48 -17.00 -14.06
C MET A 484 17.47 -17.85 -13.28
N ARG A 485 17.27 -19.10 -13.72
CA ARG A 485 16.39 -20.06 -13.04
C ARG A 485 16.96 -20.47 -11.69
N ASN A 486 16.11 -20.52 -10.65
CA ASN A 486 16.44 -21.11 -9.36
C ASN A 486 15.36 -22.12 -8.92
N GLU A 487 15.57 -23.41 -9.23
CA GLU A 487 14.63 -24.50 -8.88
C GLU A 487 14.61 -24.82 -7.38
N ASP A 488 15.61 -24.38 -6.63
CA ASP A 488 15.76 -24.62 -5.19
C ASP A 488 15.30 -23.43 -4.35
N LEU A 489 14.79 -22.36 -4.99
CA LEU A 489 14.21 -21.22 -4.29
C LEU A 489 13.07 -21.68 -3.39
N LYS A 490 13.25 -21.53 -2.07
CA LYS A 490 12.35 -22.06 -1.04
C LYS A 490 11.71 -20.99 -0.19
N TRP A 491 10.76 -21.41 0.61
CA TRP A 491 10.06 -20.61 1.56
C TRP A 491 11.00 -19.94 2.57
N GLN A 492 10.74 -18.69 2.83
CA GLN A 492 11.23 -18.01 4.01
C GLN A 492 10.51 -18.55 5.24
N GLU A 493 11.23 -19.04 6.24
CA GLU A 493 10.65 -19.62 7.45
C GLU A 493 10.97 -18.75 8.66
N LYS A 494 9.91 -18.33 9.37
CA LYS A 494 10.02 -17.62 10.63
C LYS A 494 9.64 -18.55 11.76
N VAL A 495 10.61 -18.88 12.63
CA VAL A 495 10.38 -19.59 13.88
C VAL A 495 10.20 -18.57 15.00
N GLU A 496 9.12 -18.68 15.75
CA GLU A 496 8.72 -17.69 16.77
C GLU A 496 8.42 -18.38 18.09
N GLN A 497 8.82 -17.73 19.19
CA GLN A 497 8.52 -18.09 20.57
C GLN A 497 7.89 -16.88 21.25
N ASN A 498 6.72 -17.06 21.87
CA ASN A 498 6.00 -16.01 22.57
C ASN A 498 5.70 -16.48 23.99
N TYR A 499 5.92 -15.59 24.95
CA TYR A 499 5.62 -15.80 26.37
C TYR A 499 4.74 -14.64 26.84
N GLY A 500 3.62 -14.95 27.47
CA GLY A 500 2.65 -13.96 27.92
C GLY A 500 2.24 -14.15 29.37
N PHE A 501 2.00 -13.04 30.02
CA PHE A 501 1.48 -12.95 31.38
C PHE A 501 0.33 -11.94 31.40
N ASP A 502 -0.86 -12.38 31.84
CA ASP A 502 -2.04 -11.53 31.97
C ASP A 502 -2.50 -11.55 33.42
N PHE A 503 -2.69 -10.38 34.00
CA PHE A 503 -3.15 -10.16 35.36
C PHE A 503 -4.27 -9.13 35.42
N ASN A 504 -5.33 -9.40 36.18
CA ASN A 504 -6.40 -8.46 36.46
C ASN A 504 -6.85 -8.58 37.90
N TYR A 505 -6.90 -7.45 38.61
CA TYR A 505 -7.31 -7.38 40.01
C TYR A 505 -8.56 -6.51 40.16
N LYS A 506 -9.62 -7.09 40.71
CA LYS A 506 -10.93 -6.45 40.95
C LYS A 506 -11.56 -5.81 39.68
N ASN A 507 -11.20 -6.22 38.50
CA ASN A 507 -11.57 -5.59 37.23
C ASN A 507 -11.23 -4.08 37.16
N ARG A 508 -10.30 -3.62 37.99
CA ARG A 508 -9.84 -2.23 38.07
C ARG A 508 -8.41 -2.04 37.62
N TYR A 509 -7.57 -3.03 37.90
CA TYR A 509 -6.14 -2.99 37.59
C TYR A 509 -5.83 -4.13 36.65
N SER A 510 -5.35 -3.81 35.47
CA SER A 510 -4.96 -4.79 34.45
C SER A 510 -3.48 -4.65 34.13
N PHE A 511 -2.82 -5.75 33.93
CA PHE A 511 -1.44 -5.80 33.49
C PHE A 511 -1.26 -6.95 32.53
N THR A 512 -0.69 -6.66 31.34
CA THR A 512 -0.35 -7.64 30.31
C THR A 512 1.10 -7.43 29.92
N PHE A 513 1.87 -8.51 29.94
CA PHE A 513 3.25 -8.52 29.48
C PHE A 513 3.42 -9.62 28.44
N GLU A 514 4.03 -9.28 27.31
CA GLU A 514 4.37 -10.21 26.23
C GLU A 514 5.84 -10.06 25.88
N TYR A 515 6.55 -11.18 25.81
CA TYR A 515 7.91 -11.25 25.29
C TYR A 515 7.90 -12.14 24.05
N TYR A 516 8.51 -11.68 22.96
CA TYR A 516 8.64 -12.45 21.74
C TYR A 516 10.09 -12.52 21.27
N HIS A 517 10.41 -13.67 20.71
CA HIS A 517 11.70 -13.96 20.07
C HIS A 517 11.43 -14.73 18.78
N SER A 518 11.89 -14.21 17.65
CA SER A 518 11.71 -14.88 16.38
C SER A 518 12.95 -14.83 15.50
N ILE A 519 13.18 -15.91 14.76
CA ILE A 519 14.27 -16.05 13.81
C ILE A 519 13.64 -16.33 12.44
N THR A 520 13.93 -15.46 11.48
CA THR A 520 13.60 -15.68 10.07
C THR A 520 14.81 -16.29 9.39
N ASN A 521 14.67 -17.51 8.90
CA ASN A 521 15.66 -18.23 8.13
C ASN A 521 15.32 -18.15 6.64
N ASN A 522 16.33 -18.39 5.78
CA ASN A 522 16.16 -18.44 4.33
C ASN A 522 15.55 -17.16 3.74
N ALA A 523 15.94 -15.98 4.25
CA ALA A 523 15.47 -14.71 3.69
C ALA A 523 15.86 -14.64 2.21
N VAL A 524 14.88 -14.35 1.34
CA VAL A 524 15.11 -14.20 -0.11
C VAL A 524 15.65 -12.83 -0.38
N ASN A 525 16.81 -12.75 -0.99
CA ASN A 525 17.47 -11.50 -1.39
C ASN A 525 18.14 -11.66 -2.76
N PRO A 526 18.25 -10.58 -3.53
CA PRO A 526 19.03 -10.58 -4.75
C PRO A 526 20.52 -10.73 -4.40
N LEU A 527 21.17 -11.72 -4.99
CA LEU A 527 22.61 -11.93 -4.92
C LEU A 527 23.24 -11.40 -6.21
N SER A 528 24.21 -10.48 -6.10
CA SER A 528 24.94 -9.97 -7.24
C SER A 528 25.81 -11.06 -7.86
N LEU A 529 25.80 -11.14 -9.18
CA LEU A 529 26.57 -12.11 -9.94
C LEU A 529 27.73 -11.42 -10.69
N ALA A 530 28.79 -12.20 -10.98
CA ALA A 530 29.85 -11.70 -11.82
C ALA A 530 29.30 -11.39 -13.23
N PRO A 531 29.73 -10.27 -13.88
CA PRO A 531 29.26 -9.90 -15.23
C PRO A 531 29.48 -10.99 -16.29
N SER A 532 30.46 -11.86 -16.10
CA SER A 532 30.74 -13.01 -16.97
C SER A 532 29.63 -14.04 -17.05
N THR A 533 28.68 -14.03 -16.11
CA THR A 533 27.48 -14.90 -16.13
C THR A 533 26.40 -14.42 -17.09
N GLY A 534 26.48 -13.17 -17.54
CA GLY A 534 25.44 -12.51 -18.33
C GLY A 534 24.25 -11.99 -17.53
N PHE A 535 24.29 -12.12 -16.19
CA PHE A 535 23.23 -11.67 -15.28
C PHE A 535 23.80 -10.72 -14.22
N THR A 536 22.98 -9.79 -13.78
CA THR A 536 23.35 -8.87 -12.69
C THR A 536 23.04 -9.46 -11.31
N THR A 537 21.93 -10.17 -11.19
CA THR A 537 21.46 -10.74 -9.91
C THR A 537 20.74 -12.07 -10.11
N VAL A 538 20.72 -12.88 -9.05
CA VAL A 538 19.84 -14.05 -8.89
C VAL A 538 19.15 -13.98 -7.53
N GLN A 539 17.91 -14.45 -7.45
CA GLN A 539 17.18 -14.55 -6.17
C GLN A 539 17.62 -15.82 -5.43
N GLU A 540 18.15 -15.62 -4.23
CA GLU A 540 18.67 -16.71 -3.38
C GLU A 540 18.14 -16.61 -1.96
N ASN A 541 18.02 -17.77 -1.30
CA ASN A 541 17.68 -17.87 0.11
C ASN A 541 18.93 -17.62 0.98
N VAL A 542 19.28 -16.35 1.13
CA VAL A 542 20.49 -15.93 1.84
C VAL A 542 20.09 -14.99 2.98
N GLY A 543 20.58 -15.28 4.16
CA GLY A 543 20.38 -14.40 5.30
C GLY A 543 19.49 -14.97 6.39
N LYS A 544 19.74 -14.45 7.59
CA LYS A 544 19.03 -14.79 8.81
C LYS A 544 18.78 -13.54 9.64
N VAL A 545 17.53 -13.30 9.99
CA VAL A 545 17.12 -12.12 10.75
C VAL A 545 16.56 -12.55 12.11
N LEU A 546 17.11 -11.97 13.15
CA LEU A 546 16.59 -12.10 14.53
C LEU A 546 15.74 -10.89 14.85
N ASN A 547 14.50 -11.14 15.31
CA ASN A 547 13.61 -10.13 15.87
C ASN A 547 13.25 -10.53 17.28
N ARG A 548 13.40 -9.61 18.24
CA ARG A 548 13.01 -9.82 19.65
C ARG A 548 12.50 -8.52 20.26
N GLY A 549 11.55 -8.67 21.16
CA GLY A 549 11.00 -7.51 21.83
C GLY A 549 10.04 -7.88 22.94
N PHE A 550 9.45 -6.85 23.52
CA PHE A 550 8.40 -7.01 24.52
C PHE A 550 7.34 -5.92 24.35
N ASP A 551 6.11 -6.27 24.72
CA ASP A 551 4.97 -5.37 24.83
C ASP A 551 4.47 -5.43 26.29
N LEU A 552 4.29 -4.27 26.91
CA LEU A 552 3.72 -4.10 28.23
C LEU A 552 2.51 -3.17 28.15
N ARG A 553 1.41 -3.61 28.76
CA ARG A 553 0.22 -2.78 28.94
C ARG A 553 -0.18 -2.81 30.39
N ALA A 554 -0.42 -1.65 30.97
CA ALA A 554 -0.96 -1.50 32.31
C ALA A 554 -2.15 -0.56 32.28
N GLY A 555 -3.23 -0.93 32.95
CA GLY A 555 -4.44 -0.14 33.09
C GLY A 555 -4.88 -0.04 34.54
N ALA A 556 -5.34 1.13 34.96
CA ALA A 556 -5.86 1.36 36.31
C ALA A 556 -7.10 2.25 36.28
N THR A 557 -8.23 1.75 36.76
CA THR A 557 -9.43 2.56 37.04
C THR A 557 -9.37 2.97 38.52
N VAL A 558 -8.80 4.16 38.75
CA VAL A 558 -8.52 4.66 40.10
C VAL A 558 -9.76 5.17 40.82
N TRP A 559 -10.73 5.63 40.06
CA TRP A 559 -12.01 6.09 40.59
C TRP A 559 -13.16 5.65 39.69
N GLN A 560 -14.25 5.18 40.32
CA GLN A 560 -15.45 4.76 39.62
C GLN A 560 -16.66 4.98 40.54
N GLN A 561 -17.67 5.68 40.04
CA GLN A 561 -18.94 5.89 40.72
C GLN A 561 -20.08 5.30 39.87
N PRO A 562 -20.59 4.12 40.23
CA PRO A 562 -21.59 3.40 39.45
C PRO A 562 -22.91 4.15 39.27
N ALA A 563 -23.32 4.97 40.27
CA ALA A 563 -24.57 5.75 40.21
C ALA A 563 -24.61 6.73 39.06
N ASP A 564 -23.49 7.42 38.79
CA ASP A 564 -23.43 8.47 37.77
C ASP A 564 -22.72 7.97 36.49
N ARG A 565 -22.35 6.70 36.42
CA ARG A 565 -21.55 6.09 35.35
C ARG A 565 -20.22 6.79 35.08
N SER A 566 -19.70 7.51 36.09
CA SER A 566 -18.44 8.25 35.97
C SER A 566 -17.26 7.37 36.39
N TYR A 567 -16.13 7.51 35.70
CA TYR A 567 -14.90 6.81 36.03
C TYR A 567 -13.66 7.59 35.59
N LEU A 568 -12.55 7.33 36.25
CA LEU A 568 -11.24 7.84 35.90
C LEU A 568 -10.28 6.66 35.70
N SER A 569 -9.78 6.51 34.49
CA SER A 569 -8.89 5.42 34.12
C SER A 569 -7.60 5.94 33.49
N PHE A 570 -6.49 5.30 33.82
CA PHE A 570 -5.19 5.52 33.23
C PHE A 570 -4.76 4.25 32.48
N SER A 571 -4.12 4.44 31.34
CA SER A 571 -3.51 3.35 30.59
C SER A 571 -2.08 3.72 30.19
N LEU A 572 -1.16 2.77 30.35
CA LEU A 572 0.24 2.87 29.94
C LEU A 572 0.53 1.74 28.95
N MET A 573 1.16 2.06 27.86
CA MET A 573 1.62 1.09 26.87
C MET A 573 3.09 1.36 26.55
N ILE A 574 3.92 0.33 26.71
CA ILE A 574 5.34 0.37 26.38
C ILE A 574 5.64 -0.80 25.46
N SER A 575 6.26 -0.53 24.33
CA SER A 575 6.76 -1.58 23.45
C SER A 575 8.20 -1.30 23.03
N ARG A 576 8.98 -2.37 22.90
CA ARG A 576 10.35 -2.31 22.38
C ARG A 576 10.57 -3.47 21.41
N ASN A 577 11.08 -3.14 20.24
CA ASN A 577 11.45 -4.11 19.23
C ASN A 577 12.91 -3.91 18.81
N LYS A 578 13.63 -5.01 18.55
CA LYS A 578 14.98 -5.00 18.00
C LYS A 578 15.12 -6.04 16.90
N ASN A 579 15.44 -5.57 15.70
CA ASN A 579 15.81 -6.39 14.55
C ASN A 579 17.33 -6.45 14.40
N ILE A 580 17.86 -7.63 14.18
CA ILE A 580 19.31 -7.87 14.00
C ILE A 580 19.49 -8.80 12.81
N LEU A 581 20.22 -8.34 11.82
CA LEU A 581 20.70 -9.18 10.73
C LEU A 581 21.84 -10.06 11.27
N LYS A 582 21.64 -11.39 11.33
CA LYS A 582 22.59 -12.35 11.91
C LYS A 582 23.56 -12.91 10.89
N GLU A 583 23.06 -13.23 9.72
CA GLU A 583 23.83 -13.85 8.66
C GLU A 583 23.49 -13.19 7.32
N ILE A 584 24.49 -12.91 6.53
CA ILE A 584 24.43 -12.51 5.14
C ILE A 584 25.30 -13.49 4.35
N SER A 585 25.06 -13.64 3.05
CA SER A 585 25.88 -14.53 2.22
C SER A 585 27.35 -14.10 2.23
N GLU A 586 28.26 -15.05 2.03
CA GLU A 586 29.71 -14.74 1.91
C GLU A 586 29.98 -13.79 0.73
N ALA A 587 29.23 -13.91 -0.36
CA ALA A 587 29.30 -12.98 -1.49
C ALA A 587 28.93 -11.53 -1.11
N MET A 588 27.99 -11.31 -0.19
CA MET A 588 27.69 -9.98 0.34
C MET A 588 28.75 -9.47 1.33
N ARG A 589 29.48 -10.34 1.99
CA ARG A 589 30.58 -9.98 2.90
C ARG A 589 31.82 -9.48 2.18
N SER A 590 32.07 -9.94 0.96
CA SER A 590 33.24 -9.55 0.17
C SER A 590 33.13 -8.15 -0.45
N TYR A 591 31.95 -7.49 -0.37
CA TYR A 591 31.71 -6.14 -0.90
C TYR A 591 31.73 -5.03 0.18
N ASN A 592 31.85 -5.36 1.46
CA ASN A 592 32.08 -4.43 2.57
C ASN A 592 33.51 -4.60 3.12
#